data_01c080bdc026cb670cb7685bb7c76975
#
_entry.id   01c080bdc026cb670cb7685bb7c76975
#
_cell.length_a   1.000
_cell.length_b   1.000
_cell.length_c   1.000
_cell.angle_alpha   90.00
_cell.angle_beta   90.00
_cell.angle_gamma   90.00
#
_symmetry.space_group_name_H-M   'P 1'
#
loop_
_entity.id
_entity.type
_entity.pdbx_description
1 polymer ?
#
loop_
_entity_poly.entity_id
_entity_poly.type
_entity_poly.pdbx_seq_one_letter_code
_entity_poly.pdbx_strand_id
1 'polypeptide(L)'
;MSLNTPTQAVTKETQIVPTETLQQALEREHRAIDGGIESYISGLAKGDNQPAPLITAVEGLRRHIYLEEAFLFPPLRETSMIAPIFVMLREHGELWKAMDAASVLLGKRADESADSETMLAACWDLLSKLDSHNSKEEPIIYPQADAALTASASAELAAFLEAGRMPDGWICAAAQ
;
A
#
# COMPACT_ATOMS: atom_id res chain seq x y z
N MET A 1 28.47 47.26 45.08
CA MET A 1 28.77 45.85 44.75
C MET A 1 27.48 45.23 44.18
N SER A 2 27.34 45.20 42.88
CA SER A 2 26.17 44.60 42.19
C SER A 2 26.54 43.20 41.75
N LEU A 3 25.77 42.23 42.23
CA LEU A 3 25.91 40.81 41.83
C LEU A 3 25.11 40.56 40.59
N ASN A 4 25.80 40.20 39.52
CA ASN A 4 25.23 39.81 38.24
C ASN A 4 24.86 38.32 38.29
N THR A 5 23.57 37.99 38.17
CA THR A 5 23.07 36.61 38.11
C THR A 5 23.11 36.18 36.64
N PRO A 6 23.71 35.05 36.27
CA PRO A 6 23.67 34.58 34.88
C PRO A 6 22.30 33.96 34.58
N THR A 7 21.66 34.45 33.54
CA THR A 7 20.47 33.86 32.95
C THR A 7 20.85 32.53 32.28
N GLN A 8 20.32 31.42 32.77
CA GLN A 8 20.43 30.12 32.11
C GLN A 8 19.55 30.11 30.87
N ALA A 9 20.16 29.93 29.73
CA ALA A 9 19.45 29.65 28.47
C ALA A 9 18.89 28.22 28.52
N VAL A 10 17.56 28.12 28.52
CA VAL A 10 16.85 26.84 28.37
C VAL A 10 16.97 26.42 26.92
N THR A 11 17.87 25.49 26.62
CA THR A 11 17.91 24.78 25.35
C THR A 11 16.63 23.94 25.20
N LYS A 12 15.76 24.30 24.27
CA LYS A 12 14.67 23.43 23.83
C LYS A 12 15.28 22.19 23.22
N GLU A 13 15.24 21.08 23.93
CA GLU A 13 15.42 19.75 23.33
C GLU A 13 14.31 19.57 22.28
N THR A 14 14.70 19.58 21.01
CA THR A 14 13.84 19.15 19.91
C THR A 14 13.63 17.66 20.13
N GLN A 15 12.45 17.25 20.58
CA GLN A 15 12.06 15.85 20.58
C GLN A 15 12.09 15.37 19.13
N ILE A 16 13.06 14.51 18.82
CA ILE A 16 13.12 13.78 17.56
C ILE A 16 11.95 12.79 17.63
N VAL A 17 10.85 13.12 16.94
CA VAL A 17 9.80 12.15 16.66
C VAL A 17 10.47 11.05 15.85
N PRO A 18 10.39 9.76 16.24
CA PRO A 18 10.96 8.68 15.45
C PRO A 18 10.37 8.76 14.04
N THR A 19 11.23 8.91 13.06
CA THR A 19 10.81 8.86 11.66
C THR A 19 10.30 7.44 11.40
N GLU A 20 9.08 7.30 10.89
CA GLU A 20 8.49 6.02 10.49
C GLU A 20 9.47 5.28 9.56
N THR A 21 9.70 3.98 9.78
CA THR A 21 10.53 3.17 8.89
C THR A 21 9.81 2.92 7.56
N LEU A 22 10.55 2.56 6.50
CA LEU A 22 9.94 2.19 5.23
C LEU A 22 8.97 1.01 5.40
N GLN A 23 9.37 -0.01 6.17
CA GLN A 23 8.48 -1.12 6.52
C GLN A 23 7.17 -0.63 7.13
N GLN A 24 7.22 0.24 8.14
CA GLN A 24 6.02 0.76 8.82
C GLN A 24 5.12 1.55 7.86
N ALA A 25 5.72 2.32 6.94
CA ALA A 25 4.99 3.09 5.95
C ALA A 25 4.27 2.18 4.94
N LEU A 26 4.94 1.13 4.46
CA LEU A 26 4.38 0.13 3.54
C LEU A 26 3.23 -0.64 4.21
N GLU A 27 3.42 -1.16 5.41
CA GLU A 27 2.37 -1.82 6.19
C GLU A 27 1.18 -0.91 6.50
N ARG A 28 1.40 0.38 6.66
CA ARG A 28 0.32 1.36 6.83
C ARG A 28 -0.51 1.51 5.55
N GLU A 29 0.11 1.47 4.37
CA GLU A 29 -0.62 1.45 3.10
C GLU A 29 -1.47 0.19 2.97
N HIS A 30 -0.95 -1.01 3.30
CA HIS A 30 -1.74 -2.25 3.34
C HIS A 30 -2.99 -2.10 4.21
N ARG A 31 -2.83 -1.63 5.44
CA ARG A 31 -3.98 -1.42 6.36
C ARG A 31 -5.00 -0.41 5.82
N ALA A 32 -4.56 0.61 5.10
CA ALA A 32 -5.47 1.59 4.49
C ALA A 32 -6.25 0.98 3.32
N ILE A 33 -5.60 0.14 2.52
CA ILE A 33 -6.22 -0.59 1.40
C ILE A 33 -7.26 -1.57 1.92
N ASP A 34 -6.89 -2.44 2.85
CA ASP A 34 -7.79 -3.42 3.47
C ASP A 34 -9.00 -2.75 4.11
N GLY A 35 -8.74 -1.70 4.92
CA GLY A 35 -9.79 -0.93 5.58
C GLY A 35 -10.76 -0.24 4.62
N GLY A 36 -10.30 0.16 3.43
CA GLY A 36 -11.16 0.71 2.38
C GLY A 36 -12.11 -0.35 1.81
N ILE A 37 -11.60 -1.56 1.53
CA ILE A 37 -12.42 -2.69 1.03
C ILE A 37 -13.42 -3.13 2.10
N GLU A 38 -12.99 -3.31 3.35
CA GLU A 38 -13.84 -3.67 4.50
C GLU A 38 -14.93 -2.64 4.75
N SER A 39 -14.61 -1.36 4.65
CA SER A 39 -15.57 -0.26 4.78
C SER A 39 -16.67 -0.35 3.73
N TYR A 40 -16.30 -0.63 2.47
CA TYR A 40 -17.26 -0.84 1.40
C TYR A 40 -18.14 -2.06 1.64
N ILE A 41 -17.58 -3.21 2.03
CA ILE A 41 -18.30 -4.43 2.38
C ILE A 41 -19.32 -4.15 3.49
N SER A 42 -18.90 -3.46 4.56
CA SER A 42 -19.75 -3.10 5.68
C SER A 42 -20.88 -2.16 5.29
N GLY A 43 -20.61 -1.20 4.42
CA GLY A 43 -21.61 -0.29 3.84
C GLY A 43 -22.65 -1.07 3.03
N LEU A 44 -22.16 -1.90 2.11
CA LEU A 44 -23.02 -2.69 1.22
C LEU A 44 -23.96 -3.65 1.98
N ALA A 45 -23.46 -4.27 3.05
CA ALA A 45 -24.27 -5.13 3.93
C ALA A 45 -25.38 -4.36 4.68
N LYS A 46 -25.25 -3.04 4.83
CA LYS A 46 -26.24 -2.14 5.44
C LYS A 46 -27.15 -1.46 4.41
N GLY A 47 -27.00 -1.79 3.13
CA GLY A 47 -27.75 -1.17 2.04
C GLY A 47 -27.17 0.18 1.57
N ASP A 48 -25.98 0.55 2.05
CA ASP A 48 -25.25 1.72 1.57
C ASP A 48 -24.37 1.34 0.38
N ASN A 49 -24.60 1.96 -0.76
CA ASN A 49 -23.95 1.69 -2.04
C ASN A 49 -22.87 2.71 -2.39
N GLN A 50 -22.26 3.40 -1.42
CA GLN A 50 -21.20 4.38 -1.68
C GLN A 50 -19.93 3.69 -2.21
N PRO A 51 -19.52 3.87 -3.48
CA PRO A 51 -18.40 3.15 -4.06
C PRO A 51 -17.03 3.74 -3.68
N ALA A 52 -17.01 4.96 -3.16
CA ALA A 52 -15.77 5.70 -2.91
C ALA A 52 -14.72 4.94 -2.08
N PRO A 53 -15.05 4.23 -0.99
CA PRO A 53 -14.06 3.49 -0.22
C PRO A 53 -13.35 2.41 -1.05
N LEU A 54 -14.09 1.65 -1.87
CA LEU A 54 -13.52 0.62 -2.73
C LEU A 54 -12.70 1.21 -3.87
N ILE A 55 -13.17 2.28 -4.50
CA ILE A 55 -12.43 2.98 -5.56
C ILE A 55 -11.07 3.45 -5.02
N THR A 56 -11.07 4.13 -3.87
CA THR A 56 -9.84 4.59 -3.22
C THR A 56 -8.90 3.44 -2.87
N ALA A 57 -9.43 2.32 -2.36
CA ALA A 57 -8.63 1.15 -2.03
C ALA A 57 -8.00 0.51 -3.28
N VAL A 58 -8.75 0.35 -4.37
CA VAL A 58 -8.26 -0.20 -5.64
C VAL A 58 -7.19 0.70 -6.27
N GLU A 59 -7.40 2.01 -6.28
CA GLU A 59 -6.40 2.98 -6.76
C GLU A 59 -5.15 2.96 -5.87
N GLY A 60 -5.33 2.89 -4.56
CA GLY A 60 -4.25 2.74 -3.58
C GLY A 60 -3.44 1.47 -3.82
N LEU A 61 -4.09 0.33 -4.02
CA LEU A 61 -3.42 -0.94 -4.28
C LEU A 61 -2.65 -0.95 -5.60
N ARG A 62 -3.22 -0.38 -6.68
CA ARG A 62 -2.49 -0.24 -7.94
C ARG A 62 -1.24 0.61 -7.80
N ARG A 63 -1.35 1.72 -7.07
CA ARG A 63 -0.22 2.61 -6.77
C ARG A 63 0.83 1.90 -5.92
N HIS A 64 0.40 1.11 -4.95
CA HIS A 64 1.27 0.34 -4.05
C HIS A 64 2.07 -0.71 -4.82
N ILE A 65 1.41 -1.52 -5.66
CA ILE A 65 2.06 -2.49 -6.55
C ILE A 65 3.09 -1.79 -7.48
N TYR A 66 2.75 -0.62 -8.02
CA TYR A 66 3.70 0.15 -8.82
C TYR A 66 4.94 0.56 -8.01
N LEU A 67 4.75 1.06 -6.80
CA LEU A 67 5.83 1.45 -5.91
C LEU A 67 6.80 0.28 -5.68
N GLU A 68 6.29 -0.89 -5.44
CA GLU A 68 7.10 -2.08 -5.17
C GLU A 68 7.84 -2.57 -6.41
N GLU A 69 7.16 -2.69 -7.53
CA GLU A 69 7.78 -3.14 -8.78
C GLU A 69 8.79 -2.14 -9.35
N ALA A 70 8.57 -0.83 -9.14
CA ALA A 70 9.44 0.21 -9.68
C ALA A 70 10.61 0.60 -8.75
N PHE A 71 10.41 0.57 -7.44
CA PHE A 71 11.39 1.12 -6.49
C PHE A 71 11.92 0.09 -5.50
N LEU A 72 11.06 -0.79 -4.94
CA LEU A 72 11.44 -1.70 -3.88
C LEU A 72 12.09 -2.99 -4.42
N PHE A 73 11.45 -3.66 -5.37
CA PHE A 73 11.87 -4.97 -5.85
C PHE A 73 13.17 -4.97 -6.67
N PRO A 74 13.47 -3.98 -7.53
CA PRO A 74 14.67 -4.01 -8.34
C PRO A 74 15.96 -4.18 -7.53
N PRO A 75 16.26 -3.37 -6.49
CA PRO A 75 17.45 -3.57 -5.69
C PRO A 75 17.42 -4.87 -4.86
N LEU A 76 16.25 -5.32 -4.40
CA LEU A 76 16.13 -6.56 -3.64
C LEU A 76 16.37 -7.81 -4.47
N ARG A 77 16.11 -7.78 -5.78
CA ARG A 77 16.40 -8.89 -6.70
C ARG A 77 17.89 -9.21 -6.83
N GLU A 78 18.74 -8.25 -6.53
CA GLU A 78 20.19 -8.43 -6.55
C GLU A 78 20.70 -9.14 -5.30
N THR A 79 19.81 -9.46 -4.36
CA THR A 79 20.08 -10.15 -3.11
C THR A 79 19.54 -11.61 -3.13
N SER A 80 19.48 -12.22 -1.96
CA SER A 80 18.82 -13.53 -1.77
C SER A 80 17.30 -13.50 -1.93
N MET A 81 16.70 -12.31 -2.13
CA MET A 81 15.25 -12.11 -2.25
C MET A 81 14.67 -12.40 -3.65
N ILE A 82 15.49 -12.82 -4.61
CA ILE A 82 15.03 -13.04 -5.99
C ILE A 82 13.83 -14.02 -6.06
N ALA A 83 13.86 -15.13 -5.33
CA ALA A 83 12.77 -16.11 -5.36
C ALA A 83 11.49 -15.63 -4.66
N PRO A 84 11.52 -15.03 -3.44
CA PRO A 84 10.37 -14.38 -2.85
C PRO A 84 9.76 -13.32 -3.77
N ILE A 85 10.55 -12.46 -4.41
CA ILE A 85 10.05 -11.39 -5.30
C ILE A 85 9.33 -11.97 -6.52
N PHE A 86 9.79 -13.08 -7.11
CA PHE A 86 9.05 -13.72 -8.20
C PHE A 86 7.67 -14.21 -7.77
N VAL A 87 7.52 -14.65 -6.51
CA VAL A 87 6.21 -15.00 -5.94
C VAL A 87 5.33 -13.76 -5.86
N MET A 88 5.85 -12.64 -5.32
CA MET A 88 5.10 -11.38 -5.21
C MET A 88 4.65 -10.88 -6.58
N LEU A 89 5.52 -10.84 -7.55
CA LEU A 89 5.16 -10.42 -8.92
C LEU A 89 4.01 -11.24 -9.53
N ARG A 90 4.02 -12.56 -9.35
CA ARG A 90 2.91 -13.42 -9.80
C ARG A 90 1.61 -13.04 -9.08
N GLU A 91 1.67 -12.85 -7.77
CA GLU A 91 0.52 -12.51 -6.94
C GLU A 91 0.00 -11.10 -7.26
N HIS A 92 0.87 -10.14 -7.61
CA HIS A 92 0.47 -8.85 -8.16
C HIS A 92 -0.42 -9.01 -9.41
N GLY A 93 -0.07 -9.95 -10.30
CA GLY A 93 -0.92 -10.25 -11.46
C GLY A 93 -2.29 -10.81 -11.08
N GLU A 94 -2.36 -11.61 -10.02
CA GLU A 94 -3.63 -12.15 -9.50
C GLU A 94 -4.47 -11.05 -8.83
N LEU A 95 -3.84 -10.20 -8.02
CA LEU A 95 -4.46 -9.02 -7.40
C LEU A 95 -4.95 -8.03 -8.45
N TRP A 96 -4.15 -7.78 -9.50
CA TRP A 96 -4.53 -6.88 -10.59
C TRP A 96 -5.82 -7.33 -11.29
N LYS A 97 -5.92 -8.62 -11.60
CA LYS A 97 -7.13 -9.20 -12.20
C LYS A 97 -8.34 -9.11 -11.27
N ALA A 98 -8.16 -9.31 -9.97
CA ALA A 98 -9.23 -9.17 -8.97
C ALA A 98 -9.70 -7.70 -8.86
N MET A 99 -8.77 -6.73 -8.89
CA MET A 99 -9.10 -5.31 -8.94
C MET A 99 -9.88 -4.93 -10.21
N ASP A 100 -9.47 -5.45 -11.37
CA ASP A 100 -10.18 -5.21 -12.63
C ASP A 100 -11.59 -5.78 -12.58
N ALA A 101 -11.76 -7.00 -12.05
CA ALA A 101 -13.08 -7.61 -11.87
C ALA A 101 -13.98 -6.78 -10.94
N ALA A 102 -13.46 -6.32 -9.80
CA ALA A 102 -14.19 -5.45 -8.88
C ALA A 102 -14.56 -4.11 -9.54
N SER A 103 -13.66 -3.52 -10.33
CA SER A 103 -13.91 -2.26 -11.05
C SER A 103 -15.01 -2.42 -12.11
N VAL A 104 -15.04 -3.54 -12.85
CA VAL A 104 -16.10 -3.85 -13.81
C VAL A 104 -17.45 -4.03 -13.10
N LEU A 105 -17.47 -4.69 -11.95
CA LEU A 105 -18.70 -4.87 -11.16
C LEU A 105 -19.20 -3.54 -10.61
N LEU A 106 -18.32 -2.64 -10.17
CA LEU A 106 -18.71 -1.29 -9.76
C LEU A 106 -19.39 -0.52 -10.89
N GLY A 107 -18.86 -0.58 -12.12
CA GLY A 107 -19.49 0.01 -13.29
C GLY A 107 -20.88 -0.56 -13.56
N LYS A 108 -21.04 -1.88 -13.50
CA LYS A 108 -22.33 -2.56 -13.66
C LYS A 108 -23.35 -2.23 -12.57
N ARG A 109 -22.89 -2.00 -11.32
CA ARG A 109 -23.78 -1.58 -10.25
C ARG A 109 -24.32 -0.17 -10.45
N ALA A 110 -23.52 0.72 -11.02
CA ALA A 110 -23.99 2.06 -11.41
C ALA A 110 -25.17 1.98 -12.40
N ASP A 111 -25.22 0.92 -13.22
CA ASP A 111 -26.28 0.64 -14.18
C ASP A 111 -27.33 -0.34 -13.66
N GLU A 112 -27.33 -0.63 -12.33
CA GLU A 112 -28.24 -1.58 -11.67
C GLU A 112 -28.20 -3.02 -12.24
N SER A 113 -27.16 -3.40 -12.99
CA SER A 113 -27.04 -4.69 -13.67
C SER A 113 -26.24 -5.74 -12.90
N ALA A 114 -25.63 -5.39 -11.76
CA ALA A 114 -24.91 -6.30 -10.87
C ALA A 114 -25.55 -6.33 -9.49
N ASP A 115 -25.71 -7.55 -8.94
CA ASP A 115 -26.26 -7.70 -7.59
C ASP A 115 -25.20 -7.50 -6.48
N SER A 116 -25.69 -7.29 -5.25
CA SER A 116 -24.84 -7.07 -4.09
C SER A 116 -24.05 -8.32 -3.68
N GLU A 117 -24.58 -9.51 -3.91
CA GLU A 117 -23.94 -10.77 -3.54
C GLU A 117 -22.68 -11.00 -4.39
N THR A 118 -22.79 -10.83 -5.71
CA THR A 118 -21.65 -10.90 -6.63
C THR A 118 -20.55 -9.90 -6.26
N MET A 119 -20.94 -8.68 -5.90
CA MET A 119 -19.97 -7.64 -5.50
C MET A 119 -19.28 -7.98 -4.17
N LEU A 120 -20.03 -8.46 -3.18
CA LEU A 120 -19.49 -8.93 -1.91
C LEU A 120 -18.49 -10.07 -2.11
N ALA A 121 -18.84 -11.06 -2.95
CA ALA A 121 -17.95 -12.17 -3.26
C ALA A 121 -16.64 -11.70 -3.89
N ALA A 122 -16.67 -10.73 -4.81
CA ALA A 122 -15.49 -10.15 -5.42
C ALA A 122 -14.61 -9.39 -4.41
N CYS A 123 -15.22 -8.64 -3.48
CA CYS A 123 -14.49 -7.95 -2.41
C CYS A 123 -13.82 -8.94 -1.43
N TRP A 124 -14.50 -10.00 -1.05
CA TRP A 124 -13.93 -11.04 -0.19
C TRP A 124 -12.81 -11.82 -0.87
N ASP A 125 -12.94 -12.11 -2.18
CA ASP A 125 -11.84 -12.71 -2.95
C ASP A 125 -10.61 -11.81 -2.99
N LEU A 126 -10.80 -10.52 -3.20
CA LEU A 126 -9.68 -9.54 -3.18
C LEU A 126 -9.03 -9.47 -1.80
N LEU A 127 -9.78 -9.35 -0.70
CA LEU A 127 -9.23 -9.37 0.65
C LEU A 127 -8.49 -10.66 0.97
N SER A 128 -9.02 -11.82 0.57
CA SER A 128 -8.35 -13.10 0.79
C SER A 128 -7.01 -13.21 0.06
N LYS A 129 -6.93 -12.65 -1.15
CA LYS A 129 -5.68 -12.58 -1.91
C LYS A 129 -4.67 -11.62 -1.26
N LEU A 130 -5.15 -10.47 -0.77
CA LEU A 130 -4.33 -9.51 -0.04
C LEU A 130 -3.78 -10.10 1.26
N ASP A 131 -4.60 -10.73 2.09
CA ASP A 131 -4.15 -11.39 3.32
C ASP A 131 -3.06 -12.44 3.04
N SER A 132 -3.28 -13.29 2.03
CA SER A 132 -2.28 -14.28 1.61
C SER A 132 -0.99 -13.66 1.09
N HIS A 133 -1.06 -12.53 0.41
CA HIS A 133 0.06 -11.77 -0.12
C HIS A 133 0.83 -11.07 1.00
N ASN A 134 0.15 -10.22 1.77
CA ASN A 134 0.71 -9.42 2.85
C ASN A 134 1.38 -10.30 3.92
N SER A 135 0.79 -11.47 4.26
CA SER A 135 1.35 -12.43 5.22
C SER A 135 2.73 -12.99 4.83
N LYS A 136 3.12 -12.90 3.58
CA LYS A 136 4.45 -13.27 3.08
C LYS A 136 5.36 -12.05 2.93
N GLU A 137 4.81 -10.95 2.46
CA GLU A 137 5.57 -9.75 2.14
C GLU A 137 6.04 -9.01 3.38
N GLU A 138 5.14 -8.73 4.31
CA GLU A 138 5.45 -7.98 5.54
C GLU A 138 6.56 -8.63 6.40
N PRO A 139 6.55 -9.95 6.67
CA PRO A 139 7.60 -10.56 7.47
C PRO A 139 8.87 -10.93 6.70
N ILE A 140 8.84 -11.01 5.36
CA ILE A 140 9.97 -11.51 4.56
C ILE A 140 10.63 -10.42 3.72
N ILE A 141 9.85 -9.59 3.01
CA ILE A 141 10.36 -8.61 2.05
C ILE A 141 10.65 -7.28 2.73
N TYR A 142 9.69 -6.71 3.46
CA TYR A 142 9.80 -5.38 4.04
C TYR A 142 10.95 -5.22 5.06
N PRO A 143 11.27 -6.20 5.91
CA PRO A 143 12.44 -6.10 6.79
C PRO A 143 13.78 -5.97 6.04
N GLN A 144 13.80 -6.33 4.74
CA GLN A 144 15.01 -6.20 3.92
C GLN A 144 15.13 -4.82 3.28
N ALA A 145 14.06 -4.04 3.21
CA ALA A 145 14.03 -2.73 2.56
C ALA A 145 15.07 -1.77 3.17
N ASP A 146 15.04 -1.60 4.49
CA ASP A 146 15.94 -0.69 5.19
C ASP A 146 17.43 -1.13 5.13
N ALA A 147 17.69 -2.44 4.95
CA ALA A 147 19.04 -3.00 4.90
C ALA A 147 19.65 -3.02 3.48
N ALA A 148 18.83 -3.20 2.45
CA ALA A 148 19.27 -3.42 1.07
C ALA A 148 19.23 -2.17 0.21
N LEU A 149 18.37 -1.21 0.53
CA LEU A 149 18.25 0.03 -0.22
C LEU A 149 19.42 0.98 0.08
N THR A 150 19.97 1.57 -0.96
CA THR A 150 20.89 2.71 -0.79
C THR A 150 20.14 3.91 -0.20
N ALA A 151 20.85 4.87 0.39
CA ALA A 151 20.24 6.08 0.91
C ALA A 151 19.44 6.85 -0.17
N SER A 152 19.90 6.85 -1.42
CA SER A 152 19.18 7.46 -2.55
C SER A 152 17.89 6.71 -2.85
N ALA A 153 17.94 5.38 -2.98
CA ALA A 153 16.75 4.56 -3.25
C ALA A 153 15.71 4.63 -2.12
N SER A 154 16.16 4.66 -0.87
CA SER A 154 15.27 4.87 0.28
C SER A 154 14.59 6.24 0.24
N ALA A 155 15.33 7.29 -0.12
CA ALA A 155 14.77 8.64 -0.24
C ALA A 155 13.76 8.74 -1.40
N GLU A 156 14.03 8.10 -2.54
CA GLU A 156 13.11 8.04 -3.68
C GLU A 156 11.82 7.31 -3.33
N LEU A 157 11.94 6.15 -2.66
CA LEU A 157 10.79 5.39 -2.18
C LEU A 157 9.96 6.18 -1.16
N ALA A 158 10.61 6.82 -0.19
CA ALA A 158 9.95 7.66 0.80
C ALA A 158 9.21 8.85 0.16
N ALA A 159 9.85 9.52 -0.81
CA ALA A 159 9.21 10.61 -1.55
C ALA A 159 8.00 10.14 -2.36
N PHE A 160 8.08 8.93 -2.94
CA PHE A 160 6.93 8.34 -3.64
C PHE A 160 5.80 7.99 -2.68
N LEU A 161 6.09 7.43 -1.50
CA LEU A 161 5.09 7.14 -0.47
C LEU A 161 4.31 8.40 -0.08
N GLU A 162 4.98 9.56 0.06
CA GLU A 162 4.33 10.82 0.45
C GLU A 162 3.42 11.40 -0.66
N ALA A 163 3.89 11.47 -1.89
CA ALA A 163 3.22 12.24 -2.94
C ALA A 163 3.33 11.66 -4.36
N GLY A 164 3.92 10.47 -4.50
CA GLY A 164 4.12 9.84 -5.80
C GLY A 164 2.82 9.39 -6.46
N ARG A 165 2.81 9.39 -7.78
CA ARG A 165 1.71 8.89 -8.59
C ARG A 165 2.20 7.81 -9.54
N MET A 166 1.41 6.77 -9.68
CA MET A 166 1.63 5.76 -10.71
C MET A 166 1.48 6.41 -12.10
N PRO A 167 2.35 6.12 -13.07
CA PRO A 167 2.20 6.61 -14.44
C PRO A 167 0.87 6.15 -15.06
N ASP A 168 0.26 7.02 -15.87
CA ASP A 168 -0.97 6.69 -16.58
C ASP A 168 -0.76 5.48 -17.49
N GLY A 169 -1.70 4.53 -17.43
CA GLY A 169 -1.66 3.32 -18.25
C GLY A 169 -0.63 2.27 -17.82
N TRP A 170 0.07 2.47 -16.70
CA TRP A 170 0.95 1.44 -16.18
C TRP A 170 0.16 0.20 -15.72
N ILE A 171 0.68 -0.98 -16.01
CA ILE A 171 0.11 -2.28 -15.65
C ILE A 171 1.23 -3.11 -15.04
N CYS A 172 0.94 -3.86 -13.96
CA CYS A 172 1.93 -4.70 -13.30
C CYS A 172 2.51 -5.77 -14.23
N ALA A 173 3.75 -6.18 -13.98
CA ALA A 173 4.52 -7.05 -14.86
C ALA A 173 3.82 -8.36 -15.22
N ALA A 174 3.06 -8.95 -14.29
CA ALA A 174 2.39 -10.24 -14.48
C ALA A 174 0.95 -10.12 -15.02
N ALA A 175 0.44 -8.91 -15.28
CA ALA A 175 -0.89 -8.67 -15.89
C ALA A 175 -0.81 -8.17 -17.35
N GLN A 176 0.42 -7.99 -17.88
CA GLN A 176 0.69 -7.55 -19.26
C GLN A 176 0.42 -8.64 -20.27
#